data_d18d3cd4fdf8d631717d0123ae3e35b6
#
_entry.id   d18d3cd4fdf8d631717d0123ae3e35b6
#
_cell.length_a   1.000
_cell.length_b   1.000
_cell.length_c   1.000
_cell.angle_alpha   90.00
_cell.angle_beta   90.00
_cell.angle_gamma   90.00
#
_symmetry.space_group_name_H-M   'P 1'
#
loop_
_entity.id
_entity.type
_entity.pdbx_description
1 polymer ?
#
loop_
_entity_poly.entity_id
_entity_poly.type
_entity_poly.pdbx_seq_one_letter_code
_entity_poly.pdbx_strand_id
1 'polypeptide(L)'
;FGVERLYKKAARRSLHSKRYNKNTPGHHVQIDVKVLMLKNEKGQTTKRFQYTAIDDATRIRALQIYEYQNQANAIEFVNYVVKKFPFRIKSIRTDRGHEFQAKFHWHVEDLGMEHHYIKARTPQLNGKVERSHLTDQREFYQLLTYKDDVDLNHKLNQWENFYNFERPHGAHSGKTPYEILKAKLAT
;
A
#
# COMPACT_ATOMS: atom_id res chain seq x y z
N PHE A 1 -30.78 29.45 -28.31
CA PHE A 1 -31.23 28.33 -27.46
C PHE A 1 -30.08 27.38 -27.25
N GLY A 2 -29.36 27.44 -26.14
CA GLY A 2 -28.33 26.43 -25.88
C GLY A 2 -27.22 26.82 -24.90
N VAL A 3 -27.10 28.10 -24.52
CA VAL A 3 -25.97 28.57 -23.68
C VAL A 3 -26.22 28.39 -22.18
N GLU A 4 -27.45 28.46 -21.71
CA GLU A 4 -27.76 28.29 -20.26
C GLU A 4 -27.52 26.87 -19.69
N ARG A 5 -27.57 25.83 -20.52
CA ARG A 5 -27.30 24.44 -20.04
C ARG A 5 -25.85 24.14 -19.76
N LEU A 6 -24.90 24.88 -20.32
CA LEU A 6 -23.47 24.69 -20.12
C LEU A 6 -22.98 25.29 -18.80
N TYR A 7 -23.55 26.36 -18.33
CA TYR A 7 -23.18 27.03 -17.08
C TYR A 7 -23.63 26.27 -15.82
N LYS A 8 -24.76 25.57 -15.86
CA LYS A 8 -25.23 24.77 -14.71
C LYS A 8 -24.44 23.50 -14.42
N LYS A 9 -23.65 23.00 -15.37
CA LYS A 9 -22.74 21.81 -15.13
C LYS A 9 -21.41 22.19 -14.50
N ALA A 10 -20.99 23.45 -14.58
CA ALA A 10 -19.68 23.87 -14.02
C ALA A 10 -19.74 24.12 -12.50
N ALA A 11 -20.92 24.32 -11.92
CA ALA A 11 -21.06 24.63 -10.49
C ALA A 11 -21.00 23.41 -9.52
N ARG A 12 -20.83 22.20 -10.02
CA ARG A 12 -20.59 21.00 -9.18
C ARG A 12 -19.11 20.66 -9.03
N ARG A 13 -18.24 21.66 -8.89
CA ARG A 13 -16.86 21.44 -8.48
C ARG A 13 -16.76 21.33 -6.96
N SER A 14 -16.63 20.06 -6.55
CA SER A 14 -15.84 19.59 -5.45
C SER A 14 -16.04 20.34 -4.12
N LEU A 15 -16.91 19.83 -3.31
CA LEU A 15 -16.60 19.71 -1.89
C LEU A 15 -15.17 19.20 -1.79
N HIS A 16 -14.22 20.05 -1.40
CA HIS A 16 -12.87 19.65 -1.10
C HIS A 16 -12.94 18.56 -0.03
N SER A 17 -12.87 17.30 -0.43
CA SER A 17 -12.61 16.23 0.50
C SER A 17 -11.29 16.58 1.17
N LYS A 18 -11.36 16.99 2.44
CA LYS A 18 -10.14 17.27 3.23
C LYS A 18 -9.24 16.05 3.07
N ARG A 19 -8.09 16.24 2.41
CA ARG A 19 -7.11 15.17 2.25
C ARG A 19 -6.75 14.69 3.65
N TYR A 20 -7.21 13.50 3.98
CA TYR A 20 -6.88 12.88 5.25
C TYR A 20 -5.39 12.50 5.21
N ASN A 21 -4.59 13.23 5.93
CA ASN A 21 -3.16 12.98 6.04
C ASN A 21 -2.77 13.02 7.52
N LYS A 22 -2.30 11.91 8.05
CA LYS A 22 -1.69 11.90 9.39
C LYS A 22 -0.24 12.32 9.27
N ASN A 23 0.23 13.15 10.21
CA ASN A 23 1.58 13.69 10.18
C ASN A 23 2.60 12.81 10.89
N THR A 24 2.15 11.92 11.79
CA THR A 24 3.02 11.07 12.59
C THR A 24 3.25 9.73 11.91
N PRO A 25 4.51 9.31 11.66
CA PRO A 25 4.83 7.97 11.15
C PRO A 25 4.22 6.87 12.04
N GLY A 26 3.71 5.82 11.44
CA GLY A 26 3.09 4.70 12.14
C GLY A 26 1.71 4.96 12.72
N HIS A 27 1.18 6.19 12.65
CA HIS A 27 -0.17 6.45 13.17
C HIS A 27 -1.23 5.62 12.45
N HIS A 28 -1.13 5.50 11.12
CA HIS A 28 -1.96 4.63 10.30
C HIS A 28 -1.13 3.98 9.21
N VAL A 29 -1.12 2.67 9.18
CA VAL A 29 -0.58 1.85 8.09
C VAL A 29 -1.74 1.20 7.35
N GLN A 30 -1.80 1.40 6.04
CA GLN A 30 -2.77 0.74 5.18
C GLN A 30 -2.19 -0.58 4.70
N ILE A 31 -2.97 -1.66 4.78
CA ILE A 31 -2.60 -2.97 4.21
C ILE A 31 -3.67 -3.36 3.19
N ASP A 32 -3.21 -3.84 2.04
CA ASP A 32 -4.08 -4.31 0.96
C ASP A 32 -3.41 -5.45 0.19
N VAL A 33 -4.22 -6.26 -0.49
CA VAL A 33 -3.76 -7.40 -1.30
C VAL A 33 -4.13 -7.21 -2.74
N LYS A 34 -3.15 -7.28 -3.61
CA LYS A 34 -3.34 -7.24 -5.06
C LYS A 34 -3.13 -8.63 -5.67
N VAL A 35 -4.09 -9.09 -6.45
CA VAL A 35 -3.93 -10.29 -7.27
C VAL A 35 -3.04 -9.99 -8.46
N LEU A 36 -2.07 -10.85 -8.69
CA LEU A 36 -1.13 -10.78 -9.81
C LEU A 36 -1.24 -12.03 -10.69
N MET A 37 -1.27 -11.81 -11.99
CA MET A 37 -1.07 -12.86 -13.00
C MET A 37 0.29 -12.61 -13.63
N LEU A 38 1.29 -13.38 -13.22
CA LEU A 38 2.69 -13.19 -13.61
C LEU A 38 3.13 -14.27 -14.59
N LYS A 39 3.90 -13.89 -15.59
CA LYS A 39 4.47 -14.81 -16.57
C LYS A 39 5.99 -14.85 -16.40
N ASN A 40 6.53 -16.04 -16.14
CA ASN A 40 7.99 -16.23 -16.02
C ASN A 40 8.67 -16.34 -17.40
N GLU A 41 10.01 -16.40 -17.40
CA GLU A 41 10.82 -16.53 -18.62
C GLU A 41 10.49 -17.80 -19.44
N LYS A 42 9.97 -18.86 -18.80
CA LYS A 42 9.52 -20.09 -19.47
C LYS A 42 8.13 -19.98 -20.08
N GLY A 43 7.49 -18.82 -19.97
CA GLY A 43 6.14 -18.57 -20.47
C GLY A 43 5.02 -19.12 -19.59
N GLN A 44 5.33 -19.66 -18.42
CA GLN A 44 4.33 -20.16 -17.47
C GLN A 44 3.67 -19.01 -16.75
N THR A 45 2.34 -18.98 -16.73
CA THR A 45 1.56 -17.99 -16.01
C THR A 45 1.18 -18.52 -14.62
N THR A 46 1.52 -17.78 -13.59
CA THR A 46 1.20 -18.12 -12.20
C THR A 46 0.40 -17.01 -11.54
N LYS A 47 -0.58 -17.40 -10.73
CA LYS A 47 -1.31 -16.47 -9.87
C LYS A 47 -0.55 -16.29 -8.58
N ARG A 48 -0.33 -15.04 -8.18
CA ARG A 48 0.33 -14.66 -6.92
C ARG A 48 -0.45 -13.52 -6.26
N PHE A 49 -0.19 -13.30 -4.98
CA PHE A 49 -0.86 -12.28 -4.18
C PHE A 49 0.19 -11.37 -3.55
N GLN A 50 0.23 -10.11 -4.00
CA GLN A 50 1.09 -9.10 -3.40
C GLN A 50 0.38 -8.47 -2.21
N TYR A 51 0.93 -8.65 -1.03
CA TYR A 51 0.58 -7.91 0.16
C TYR A 51 1.40 -6.63 0.22
N THR A 52 0.74 -5.52 0.45
CA THR A 52 1.36 -4.19 0.51
C THR A 52 0.95 -3.50 1.79
N ALA A 53 1.92 -3.06 2.58
CA ALA A 53 1.70 -2.13 3.69
C ALA A 53 2.32 -0.78 3.35
N ILE A 54 1.60 0.30 3.59
CA ILE A 54 2.09 1.67 3.35
C ILE A 54 1.74 2.58 4.52
N ASP A 55 2.75 3.28 5.04
CA ASP A 55 2.52 4.29 6.08
C ASP A 55 1.87 5.55 5.51
N ASP A 56 0.86 6.05 6.22
CA ASP A 56 0.05 7.18 5.79
C ASP A 56 0.82 8.51 5.77
N ALA A 57 1.78 8.67 6.68
CA ALA A 57 2.54 9.91 6.85
C ALA A 57 3.74 10.03 5.92
N THR A 58 4.47 8.93 5.73
CA THR A 58 5.78 8.92 5.04
C THR A 58 5.74 8.28 3.67
N ARG A 59 4.75 7.43 3.39
CA ARG A 59 4.70 6.53 2.23
C ARG A 59 5.77 5.42 2.25
N ILE A 60 6.49 5.23 3.34
CA ILE A 60 7.30 4.03 3.51
C ILE A 60 6.39 2.81 3.37
N ARG A 61 6.88 1.83 2.65
CA ARG A 61 6.11 0.62 2.37
C ARG A 61 6.91 -0.65 2.60
N ALA A 62 6.16 -1.74 2.78
CA ALA A 62 6.66 -3.10 2.79
C ALA A 62 5.85 -3.95 1.81
N LEU A 63 6.52 -4.86 1.12
CA LEU A 63 5.94 -5.73 0.10
C LEU A 63 6.31 -7.18 0.37
N GLN A 64 5.35 -8.08 0.16
CA GLN A 64 5.60 -9.53 0.09
C GLN A 64 4.69 -10.15 -0.96
N ILE A 65 5.14 -11.22 -1.60
CA ILE A 65 4.35 -12.02 -2.52
C ILE A 65 4.12 -13.39 -1.92
N TYR A 66 2.86 -13.83 -1.95
CA TYR A 66 2.44 -15.15 -1.47
C TYR A 66 1.70 -15.91 -2.57
N GLU A 67 1.70 -17.23 -2.43
CA GLU A 67 0.96 -18.13 -3.32
C GLU A 67 -0.56 -18.09 -3.04
N TYR A 68 -0.95 -17.83 -1.79
CA TYR A 68 -2.35 -17.84 -1.36
C TYR A 68 -2.73 -16.55 -0.65
N GLN A 69 -4.01 -16.15 -0.83
CA GLN A 69 -4.65 -15.07 -0.08
C GLN A 69 -5.44 -15.69 1.08
N ASN A 70 -4.87 -15.65 2.27
CA ASN A 70 -5.48 -16.23 3.47
C ASN A 70 -5.03 -15.51 4.75
N GLN A 71 -5.67 -15.82 5.87
CA GLN A 71 -5.37 -15.18 7.16
C GLN A 71 -3.96 -15.51 7.67
N ALA A 72 -3.43 -16.71 7.42
CA ALA A 72 -2.08 -17.09 7.86
C ALA A 72 -1.02 -16.20 7.20
N ASN A 73 -1.12 -16.01 5.88
CA ASN A 73 -0.21 -15.14 5.14
C ASN A 73 -0.38 -13.66 5.53
N ALA A 74 -1.61 -13.22 5.84
CA ALA A 74 -1.85 -11.86 6.34
C ALA A 74 -1.19 -11.65 7.72
N ILE A 75 -1.25 -12.63 8.62
CA ILE A 75 -0.58 -12.61 9.94
C ILE A 75 0.94 -12.60 9.77
N GLU A 76 1.48 -13.46 8.91
CA GLU A 76 2.91 -13.47 8.61
C GLU A 76 3.38 -12.12 8.06
N PHE A 77 2.61 -11.56 7.13
CA PHE A 77 2.90 -10.27 6.54
C PHE A 77 2.88 -9.12 7.58
N VAL A 78 1.90 -9.06 8.48
CA VAL A 78 1.88 -8.02 9.51
C VAL A 78 3.07 -8.14 10.46
N ASN A 79 3.48 -9.36 10.80
CA ASN A 79 4.69 -9.59 11.60
C ASN A 79 5.96 -9.10 10.88
N TYR A 80 6.05 -9.33 9.57
CA TYR A 80 7.12 -8.78 8.73
C TYR A 80 7.11 -7.25 8.73
N VAL A 81 5.96 -6.62 8.57
CA VAL A 81 5.80 -5.15 8.57
C VAL A 81 6.24 -4.55 9.90
N VAL A 82 5.83 -5.14 11.04
CA VAL A 82 6.21 -4.68 12.39
C VAL A 82 7.73 -4.74 12.59
N LYS A 83 8.39 -5.78 12.08
CA LYS A 83 9.86 -5.90 12.17
C LYS A 83 10.58 -4.93 11.23
N LYS A 84 9.99 -4.62 10.10
CA LYS A 84 10.63 -3.84 9.04
C LYS A 84 10.48 -2.33 9.22
N PHE A 85 9.35 -1.87 9.71
CA PHE A 85 9.13 -0.43 9.87
C PHE A 85 9.93 0.11 11.06
N PRO A 86 10.70 1.20 10.86
CA PRO A 86 11.57 1.76 11.89
C PRO A 86 10.82 2.67 12.88
N PHE A 87 9.51 2.45 13.06
CA PHE A 87 8.65 3.18 13.98
C PHE A 87 7.54 2.28 14.49
N ARG A 88 7.00 2.62 15.66
CA ARG A 88 5.86 1.91 16.23
C ARG A 88 4.60 2.16 15.42
N ILE A 89 3.89 1.10 15.05
CA ILE A 89 2.59 1.18 14.39
C ILE A 89 1.51 1.29 15.46
N LYS A 90 0.67 2.34 15.36
CA LYS A 90 -0.48 2.54 16.24
C LYS A 90 -1.72 1.81 15.71
N SER A 91 -1.98 1.93 14.42
CA SER A 91 -3.17 1.30 13.82
C SER A 91 -2.93 0.80 12.41
N ILE A 92 -3.61 -0.30 12.10
CA ILE A 92 -3.66 -0.92 10.78
C ILE A 92 -5.05 -0.69 10.19
N ARG A 93 -5.09 -0.37 8.89
CA ARG A 93 -6.32 -0.25 8.11
C ARG A 93 -6.30 -1.23 6.96
N THR A 94 -7.39 -2.00 6.84
CA THR A 94 -7.61 -2.94 5.74
C THR A 94 -9.01 -2.75 5.16
N ASP A 95 -9.26 -3.32 4.02
CA ASP A 95 -10.62 -3.59 3.59
C ASP A 95 -11.24 -4.73 4.43
N ARG A 96 -12.40 -5.24 3.99
CA ARG A 96 -13.08 -6.36 4.66
C ARG A 96 -12.79 -7.70 3.97
N GLY A 97 -11.65 -7.85 3.33
CA GLY A 97 -11.19 -9.11 2.75
C GLY A 97 -11.20 -10.24 3.79
N HIS A 98 -11.48 -11.47 3.35
CA HIS A 98 -11.54 -12.63 4.27
C HIS A 98 -10.21 -12.89 4.98
N GLU A 99 -9.10 -12.52 4.37
CA GLU A 99 -7.74 -12.63 4.92
C GLU A 99 -7.51 -11.71 6.12
N PHE A 100 -8.27 -10.62 6.24
CA PHE A 100 -8.14 -9.64 7.31
C PHE A 100 -9.15 -9.79 8.44
N GLN A 101 -9.96 -10.86 8.43
CA GLN A 101 -11.00 -11.10 9.43
C GLN A 101 -10.49 -11.98 10.57
N ALA A 102 -11.32 -12.16 11.59
CA ALA A 102 -11.15 -13.08 12.70
C ALA A 102 -9.71 -13.15 13.25
N LYS A 103 -8.95 -14.19 12.92
CA LYS A 103 -7.60 -14.44 13.45
C LYS A 103 -6.62 -13.30 13.17
N PHE A 104 -6.70 -12.67 11.99
CA PHE A 104 -5.87 -11.51 11.68
C PHE A 104 -6.21 -10.32 12.57
N HIS A 105 -7.51 -10.03 12.74
CA HIS A 105 -7.96 -8.93 13.58
C HIS A 105 -7.46 -9.08 15.01
N TRP A 106 -7.67 -10.24 15.63
CA TRP A 106 -7.19 -10.52 16.98
C TRP A 106 -5.68 -10.46 17.10
N HIS A 107 -4.96 -11.01 16.12
CA HIS A 107 -3.50 -10.94 16.12
C HIS A 107 -2.95 -9.50 16.09
N VAL A 108 -3.57 -8.61 15.32
CA VAL A 108 -3.20 -7.19 15.29
C VAL A 108 -3.44 -6.53 16.65
N GLU A 109 -4.55 -6.86 17.33
CA GLU A 109 -4.85 -6.37 18.67
C GLU A 109 -3.88 -6.93 19.72
N ASP A 110 -3.52 -8.21 19.63
CA ASP A 110 -2.52 -8.86 20.50
C ASP A 110 -1.13 -8.21 20.37
N LEU A 111 -0.79 -7.68 19.19
CA LEU A 111 0.42 -6.89 18.97
C LEU A 111 0.34 -5.46 19.54
N GLY A 112 -0.77 -5.10 20.18
CA GLY A 112 -1.02 -3.79 20.78
C GLY A 112 -1.32 -2.68 19.76
N MET A 113 -1.85 -3.04 18.59
CA MET A 113 -2.26 -2.12 17.54
C MET A 113 -3.77 -2.12 17.37
N GLU A 114 -4.34 -0.99 16.96
CA GLU A 114 -5.75 -0.90 16.60
C GLU A 114 -5.97 -1.42 15.18
N HIS A 115 -6.99 -2.26 14.95
CA HIS A 115 -7.38 -2.69 13.61
C HIS A 115 -8.68 -2.01 13.16
N HIS A 116 -8.63 -1.29 12.05
CA HIS A 116 -9.78 -0.56 11.49
C HIS A 116 -10.12 -1.05 10.09
N TYR A 117 -11.36 -1.50 9.92
CA TYR A 117 -11.89 -1.77 8.59
C TYR A 117 -12.28 -0.48 7.88
N ILE A 118 -11.83 -0.32 6.64
CA ILE A 118 -12.25 0.77 5.76
C ILE A 118 -13.71 0.57 5.40
N LYS A 119 -14.52 1.61 5.57
CA LYS A 119 -15.94 1.58 5.20
C LYS A 119 -16.07 1.40 3.68
N ALA A 120 -16.97 0.51 3.26
CA ALA A 120 -17.30 0.35 1.85
C ALA A 120 -17.66 1.72 1.24
N ARG A 121 -17.28 1.95 -0.02
CA ARG A 121 -17.52 3.19 -0.77
C ARG A 121 -16.82 4.45 -0.23
N THR A 122 -15.69 4.28 0.48
CA THR A 122 -14.81 5.41 0.86
C THR A 122 -13.43 5.28 0.19
N PRO A 123 -13.33 5.45 -1.15
CA PRO A 123 -12.07 5.24 -1.89
C PRO A 123 -10.94 6.17 -1.44
N GLN A 124 -11.29 7.30 -0.81
CA GLN A 124 -10.30 8.25 -0.28
C GLN A 124 -9.40 7.68 0.82
N LEU A 125 -9.88 6.67 1.56
CA LEU A 125 -9.12 6.05 2.64
C LEU A 125 -8.15 4.96 2.14
N ASN A 126 -8.36 4.42 0.93
CA ASN A 126 -7.50 3.39 0.32
C ASN A 126 -6.62 3.94 -0.82
N GLY A 127 -6.81 5.20 -1.21
CA GLY A 127 -6.17 5.78 -2.39
C GLY A 127 -4.64 5.81 -2.37
N LYS A 128 -4.00 5.66 -1.20
CA LYS A 128 -2.54 5.64 -1.09
C LYS A 128 -1.98 4.28 -1.48
N VAL A 129 -2.57 3.19 -0.99
CA VAL A 129 -2.16 1.84 -1.35
C VAL A 129 -2.53 1.52 -2.80
N GLU A 130 -3.71 1.94 -3.28
CA GLU A 130 -4.11 1.82 -4.68
C GLU A 130 -3.13 2.55 -5.61
N ARG A 131 -2.71 3.77 -5.25
CA ARG A 131 -1.70 4.52 -6.00
C ARG A 131 -0.35 3.81 -5.99
N SER A 132 0.02 3.18 -4.88
CA SER A 132 1.22 2.35 -4.78
C SER A 132 1.15 1.16 -5.75
N HIS A 133 0.01 0.45 -5.79
CA HIS A 133 -0.20 -0.66 -6.74
C HIS A 133 -0.12 -0.23 -8.21
N LEU A 134 -0.60 0.98 -8.53
CA LEU A 134 -0.48 1.52 -9.89
C LEU A 134 0.99 1.82 -10.24
N THR A 135 1.76 2.32 -9.28
CA THR A 135 3.19 2.53 -9.44
C THR A 135 3.92 1.20 -9.68
N ASP A 136 3.63 0.18 -8.86
CA ASP A 136 4.18 -1.16 -9.05
C ASP A 136 3.87 -1.73 -10.43
N GLN A 137 2.63 -1.56 -10.89
CA GLN A 137 2.23 -2.04 -12.21
C GLN A 137 3.04 -1.39 -13.34
N ARG A 138 3.23 -0.08 -13.28
CA ARG A 138 3.86 0.70 -14.36
C ARG A 138 5.38 0.65 -14.35
N GLU A 139 5.98 0.64 -13.17
CA GLU A 139 7.43 0.85 -13.01
C GLU A 139 8.18 -0.45 -12.65
N PHE A 140 7.46 -1.50 -12.23
CA PHE A 140 8.04 -2.78 -11.87
C PHE A 140 7.48 -3.93 -12.69
N TYR A 141 6.18 -4.26 -12.57
CA TYR A 141 5.63 -5.46 -13.17
C TYR A 141 5.62 -5.46 -14.71
N GLN A 142 5.44 -4.29 -15.35
CA GLN A 142 5.51 -4.19 -16.81
C GLN A 142 6.91 -4.47 -17.37
N LEU A 143 7.95 -4.27 -16.58
CA LEU A 143 9.34 -4.45 -16.93
C LEU A 143 9.94 -5.74 -16.36
N LEU A 144 9.15 -6.47 -15.56
CA LEU A 144 9.64 -7.63 -14.81
C LEU A 144 9.84 -8.84 -15.72
N THR A 145 11.06 -9.36 -15.68
CA THR A 145 11.39 -10.72 -16.10
C THR A 145 11.85 -11.49 -14.88
N TYR A 146 11.44 -12.74 -14.68
CA TYR A 146 11.86 -13.55 -13.55
C TYR A 146 11.85 -15.04 -13.89
N LYS A 147 12.73 -15.80 -13.24
CA LYS A 147 12.92 -17.24 -13.46
C LYS A 147 11.98 -18.10 -12.62
N ASP A 148 11.96 -17.83 -11.34
CA ASP A 148 11.21 -18.54 -10.31
C ASP A 148 10.82 -17.62 -9.15
N ASP A 149 10.13 -18.15 -8.15
CA ASP A 149 9.66 -17.35 -7.00
C ASP A 149 10.80 -16.77 -6.16
N VAL A 150 11.98 -17.39 -6.13
CA VAL A 150 13.15 -16.86 -5.41
C VAL A 150 13.67 -15.62 -6.09
N ASP A 151 13.84 -15.66 -7.42
CA ASP A 151 14.24 -14.52 -8.23
C ASP A 151 13.19 -13.38 -8.17
N LEU A 152 11.91 -13.74 -8.22
CA LEU A 152 10.80 -12.79 -8.07
C LEU A 152 10.87 -12.05 -6.73
N ASN A 153 11.03 -12.77 -5.63
CA ASN A 153 11.13 -12.17 -4.29
C ASN A 153 12.39 -11.31 -4.14
N HIS A 154 13.52 -11.72 -4.70
CA HIS A 154 14.73 -10.91 -4.70
C HIS A 154 14.52 -9.58 -5.45
N LYS A 155 13.94 -9.61 -6.65
CA LYS A 155 13.63 -8.41 -7.44
C LYS A 155 12.59 -7.52 -6.75
N LEU A 156 11.60 -8.11 -6.09
CA LEU A 156 10.62 -7.36 -5.32
C LEU A 156 11.27 -6.61 -4.15
N ASN A 157 12.20 -7.25 -3.43
CA ASN A 157 12.95 -6.61 -2.36
C ASN A 157 13.82 -5.45 -2.87
N GLN A 158 14.46 -5.61 -4.03
CA GLN A 158 15.21 -4.52 -4.69
C GLN A 158 14.28 -3.36 -5.06
N TRP A 159 13.12 -3.66 -5.61
CA TRP A 159 12.10 -2.67 -5.96
C TRP A 159 11.57 -1.93 -4.72
N GLU A 160 11.30 -2.64 -3.63
CA GLU A 160 10.87 -2.04 -2.38
C GLU A 160 11.92 -1.08 -1.83
N ASN A 161 13.21 -1.47 -1.84
CA ASN A 161 14.31 -0.64 -1.40
C ASN A 161 14.43 0.62 -2.27
N PHE A 162 14.43 0.46 -3.59
CA PHE A 162 14.44 1.59 -4.51
C PHE A 162 13.28 2.56 -4.25
N TYR A 163 12.06 2.04 -4.08
CA TYR A 163 10.89 2.86 -3.79
C TYR A 163 11.03 3.67 -2.49
N ASN A 164 11.55 3.05 -1.43
CA ASN A 164 11.65 3.67 -0.12
C ASN A 164 12.81 4.67 -0.01
N PHE A 165 13.94 4.38 -0.64
CA PHE A 165 15.19 5.10 -0.41
C PHE A 165 15.65 5.96 -1.59
N GLU A 166 15.25 5.67 -2.81
CA GLU A 166 15.80 6.30 -4.00
C GLU A 166 14.74 6.98 -4.87
N ARG A 167 13.53 6.42 -4.92
CA ARG A 167 12.47 6.92 -5.80
C ARG A 167 11.88 8.24 -5.29
N PRO A 168 11.93 9.32 -6.11
CA PRO A 168 11.30 10.58 -5.74
C PRO A 168 9.78 10.50 -5.83
N HIS A 169 9.08 11.13 -4.88
CA HIS A 169 7.63 11.11 -4.78
C HIS A 169 7.04 12.50 -4.98
N GLY A 170 6.13 12.65 -5.93
CA GLY A 170 5.42 13.91 -6.18
C GLY A 170 4.62 14.42 -4.96
N ALA A 171 4.05 13.50 -4.15
CA ALA A 171 3.36 13.86 -2.92
C ALA A 171 4.29 14.44 -1.83
N HIS A 172 5.59 14.29 -1.99
CA HIS A 172 6.64 14.75 -1.09
C HIS A 172 7.57 15.78 -1.73
N SER A 173 7.10 16.46 -2.77
CA SER A 173 7.89 17.48 -3.49
C SER A 173 9.23 16.94 -3.99
N GLY A 174 9.25 15.71 -4.49
CA GLY A 174 10.44 15.04 -5.02
C GLY A 174 11.29 14.30 -3.99
N LYS A 175 10.98 14.40 -2.69
CA LYS A 175 11.69 13.64 -1.65
C LYS A 175 11.28 12.17 -1.64
N THR A 176 12.18 11.31 -1.19
CA THR A 176 11.90 9.89 -0.98
C THR A 176 11.09 9.67 0.31
N PRO A 177 10.38 8.53 0.45
CA PRO A 177 9.72 8.17 1.70
C PRO A 177 10.64 8.18 2.92
N TYR A 178 11.89 7.74 2.76
CA TYR A 178 12.87 7.69 3.83
C TYR A 178 13.36 9.11 4.25
N GLU A 179 13.54 10.02 3.30
CA GLU A 179 13.87 11.41 3.63
C GLU A 179 12.75 12.09 4.41
N ILE A 180 11.49 11.81 4.05
CA ILE A 180 10.33 12.30 4.81
C ILE A 180 10.28 11.67 6.21
N LEU A 181 10.59 10.39 6.34
CA LEU A 181 10.67 9.74 7.65
C LEU A 181 11.72 10.43 8.53
N LYS A 182 12.94 10.59 8.02
CA LYS A 182 14.01 11.28 8.78
C LYS A 182 13.59 12.68 9.23
N ALA A 183 12.99 13.45 8.35
CA ALA A 183 12.51 14.79 8.68
C ALA A 183 11.45 14.80 9.77
N LYS A 184 10.55 13.78 9.80
CA LYS A 184 9.49 13.67 10.81
C LYS A 184 9.93 13.08 12.14
N LEU A 185 11.03 12.34 12.18
CA LEU A 185 11.62 11.83 13.43
C LEU A 185 12.55 12.83 14.10
N ALA A 186 13.04 13.82 13.35
CA ALA A 186 13.89 14.90 13.89
C ALA A 186 13.09 16.05 14.53
N THR A 187 11.76 16.01 14.42
CA THR A 187 10.84 17.03 14.99
C THR A 187 10.22 16.51 16.27
#